data_9838c8788da8a2e4f4baa4f0a542d3d4
#
_entry.id   9838c8788da8a2e4f4baa4f0a542d3d4
#
_cell.length_a   1.000
_cell.length_b   1.000
_cell.length_c   1.000
_cell.angle_alpha   90.00
_cell.angle_beta   90.00
_cell.angle_gamma   90.00
#
_symmetry.space_group_name_H-M   'P 1'
#
loop_
_entity.id
_entity.type
_entity.pdbx_description
1 polymer ?
#
loop_
_entity_poly.entity_id
_entity_poly.type
_entity_poly.pdbx_seq_one_letter_code
_entity_poly.pdbx_strand_id
1 'polypeptide(L)'
;RKVAILSRGYRKKEKPLIQRLFLGQQFSPPRVVSDGERLLLDSEMSGDEPYMLARNLPGVVVLVDKDRVKSARYAIKHFGCDMLILDDGFQYQRMKHRHEVVLVDHTNPFGNGHLLPRGILREPARNIGRANFIFITKSDGHSDALRRQLRALNPRAEITECRHRSCFFKEV
;
A
#
# COMPACT_ATOMS: atom_id res chain seq x y z
N ARG A 1 -12.06 -16.27 -2.74
CA ARG A 1 -10.64 -16.00 -2.48
C ARG A 1 -10.48 -15.37 -1.11
N LYS A 2 -9.45 -15.79 -0.37
CA LYS A 2 -9.14 -15.20 0.93
C LYS A 2 -8.02 -14.17 0.78
N VAL A 3 -8.33 -12.92 1.10
CA VAL A 3 -7.45 -11.77 0.83
C VAL A 3 -6.73 -11.35 2.09
N ALA A 4 -5.44 -11.00 1.97
CA ALA A 4 -4.71 -10.28 3.02
C ALA A 4 -4.12 -8.97 2.51
N ILE A 5 -4.24 -7.91 3.32
CA ILE A 5 -3.56 -6.63 3.12
C ILE A 5 -2.32 -6.61 4.02
N LEU A 6 -1.19 -6.28 3.40
CA LEU A 6 0.13 -6.22 4.05
C LEU A 6 0.61 -4.77 4.10
N SER A 7 0.46 -4.13 5.27
CA SER A 7 0.87 -2.75 5.49
C SER A 7 2.21 -2.66 6.25
N ARG A 8 2.89 -1.53 6.10
CA ARG A 8 4.13 -1.21 6.84
C ARG A 8 3.85 -0.78 8.28
N GLY A 9 2.71 -0.13 8.50
CA GLY A 9 2.39 0.56 9.73
C GLY A 9 3.25 1.81 9.92
N TYR A 10 2.72 2.94 9.52
CA TYR A 10 3.32 4.26 9.73
C TYR A 10 2.89 4.81 11.10
N ARG A 11 3.82 5.51 11.82
CA ARG A 11 3.59 6.14 13.13
C ARG A 11 3.15 5.22 14.29
N LYS A 12 3.40 3.93 14.23
CA LYS A 12 3.12 3.04 15.36
C LYS A 12 4.04 3.31 16.56
N LYS A 13 3.52 3.17 17.78
CA LYS A 13 4.36 3.12 18.99
C LYS A 13 5.34 1.94 18.88
N GLU A 14 6.64 2.21 18.91
CA GLU A 14 7.66 1.16 18.91
C GLU A 14 7.71 0.50 20.30
N LYS A 15 7.89 -0.82 20.31
CA LYS A 15 8.16 -1.52 21.59
C LYS A 15 9.43 -0.98 22.24
N PRO A 16 9.50 -0.92 23.59
CA PRO A 16 10.69 -0.47 24.30
C PRO A 16 11.97 -1.17 23.82
N LEU A 17 13.07 -0.44 23.78
CA LEU A 17 14.39 -0.90 23.29
C LEU A 17 14.84 -2.25 23.90
N ILE A 18 14.53 -2.46 25.18
CA ILE A 18 14.87 -3.68 25.93
C ILE A 18 14.20 -4.91 25.32
N GLN A 19 12.93 -4.84 24.94
CA GLN A 19 12.24 -5.95 24.25
C GLN A 19 12.75 -6.21 22.83
N ARG A 20 13.37 -5.21 22.18
CA ARG A 20 13.99 -5.37 20.86
C ARG A 20 15.33 -6.10 20.93
N LEU A 21 16.06 -5.97 22.04
CA LEU A 21 17.38 -6.59 22.23
C LEU A 21 17.27 -8.09 22.54
N PHE A 22 16.27 -8.48 23.34
CA PHE A 22 16.10 -9.87 23.78
C PHE A 22 15.29 -10.77 22.83
N LEU A 23 14.42 -10.18 22.00
CA LEU A 23 13.65 -10.90 21.00
C LEU A 23 14.05 -10.34 19.63
N GLY A 24 15.05 -10.94 19.00
CA GLY A 24 15.49 -10.52 17.66
C GLY A 24 14.28 -10.28 16.76
N GLN A 25 14.20 -9.11 16.11
CA GLN A 25 13.05 -8.68 15.27
C GLN A 25 12.65 -9.69 14.18
N GLN A 26 13.52 -10.64 13.87
CA GLN A 26 13.29 -11.68 12.87
C GLN A 26 12.33 -12.79 13.33
N PHE A 27 12.17 -13.00 14.63
CA PHE A 27 11.41 -14.14 15.18
C PHE A 27 9.99 -13.78 15.67
N SER A 28 9.65 -12.49 15.84
CA SER A 28 8.29 -12.13 16.25
C SER A 28 7.32 -12.19 15.05
N PRO A 29 6.09 -12.74 15.22
CA PRO A 29 5.08 -12.74 14.17
C PRO A 29 4.70 -11.30 13.77
N PRO A 30 4.17 -11.10 12.55
CA PRO A 30 3.60 -9.81 12.18
C PRO A 30 2.43 -9.47 13.11
N ARG A 31 2.13 -8.18 13.27
CA ARG A 31 0.94 -7.76 14.01
C ARG A 31 -0.29 -8.07 13.17
N VAL A 32 -1.22 -8.81 13.74
CA VAL A 32 -2.51 -9.11 13.13
C VAL A 32 -3.51 -8.04 13.59
N VAL A 33 -3.89 -7.15 12.68
CA VAL A 33 -4.89 -6.10 12.96
C VAL A 33 -6.29 -6.65 12.82
N SER A 34 -6.51 -7.47 11.78
CA SER A 34 -7.75 -8.24 11.58
C SER A 34 -7.39 -9.64 11.07
N ASP A 35 -8.09 -10.65 11.59
CA ASP A 35 -8.04 -12.04 11.10
C ASP A 35 -9.06 -12.29 9.96
N GLY A 36 -9.80 -11.26 9.58
CA GLY A 36 -10.89 -11.29 8.60
C GLY A 36 -12.28 -11.37 9.28
N GLU A 37 -12.36 -11.83 10.52
CA GLU A 37 -13.63 -11.93 11.28
C GLU A 37 -13.68 -10.89 12.40
N ARG A 38 -12.54 -10.66 13.06
CA ARG A 38 -12.44 -9.79 14.24
C ARG A 38 -11.35 -8.75 14.06
N LEU A 39 -11.60 -7.57 14.60
CA LEU A 39 -10.62 -6.53 14.78
C LEU A 39 -9.84 -6.83 16.09
N LEU A 40 -8.54 -7.07 15.98
CA LEU A 40 -7.70 -7.56 17.08
C LEU A 40 -6.82 -6.47 17.70
N LEU A 41 -6.60 -5.36 16.99
CA LEU A 41 -5.77 -4.24 17.44
C LEU A 41 -6.49 -2.92 17.16
N ASP A 42 -6.25 -1.96 18.05
CA ASP A 42 -6.68 -0.56 17.88
C ASP A 42 -5.75 0.25 16.94
N SER A 43 -6.10 1.52 16.71
CA SER A 43 -5.32 2.43 15.87
C SER A 43 -3.95 2.80 16.47
N GLU A 44 -3.83 2.85 17.82
CA GLU A 44 -2.54 3.15 18.47
C GLU A 44 -1.51 2.05 18.22
N MET A 45 -1.95 0.79 18.21
CA MET A 45 -1.07 -0.36 18.02
C MET A 45 -0.82 -0.71 16.57
N SER A 46 -1.80 -0.51 15.70
CA SER A 46 -1.72 -0.87 14.27
C SER A 46 -1.28 0.29 13.37
N GLY A 47 -1.60 1.52 13.73
CA GLY A 47 -1.58 2.70 12.88
C GLY A 47 -2.95 2.98 12.28
N ASP A 48 -3.23 4.25 11.95
CA ASP A 48 -4.57 4.69 11.52
C ASP A 48 -5.02 4.03 10.21
N GLU A 49 -4.16 3.96 9.19
CA GLU A 49 -4.50 3.36 7.89
C GLU A 49 -4.81 1.86 7.98
N PRO A 50 -3.96 1.00 8.61
CA PRO A 50 -4.28 -0.41 8.75
C PRO A 50 -5.54 -0.66 9.61
N TYR A 51 -5.77 0.16 10.63
CA TYR A 51 -6.99 0.10 11.43
C TYR A 51 -8.23 0.42 10.62
N MET A 52 -8.19 1.52 9.86
CA MET A 52 -9.28 1.93 8.96
C MET A 52 -9.57 0.84 7.92
N LEU A 53 -8.54 0.26 7.30
CA LEU A 53 -8.71 -0.84 6.34
C LEU A 53 -9.38 -2.05 6.99
N ALA A 54 -8.90 -2.45 8.17
CA ALA A 54 -9.46 -3.60 8.90
C ALA A 54 -10.92 -3.39 9.31
N ARG A 55 -11.27 -2.16 9.73
CA ARG A 55 -12.63 -1.80 10.13
C ARG A 55 -13.63 -1.78 8.95
N ASN A 56 -13.18 -1.33 7.78
CA ASN A 56 -14.04 -1.13 6.62
C ASN A 56 -14.08 -2.32 5.65
N LEU A 57 -13.21 -3.31 5.82
CA LEU A 57 -13.10 -4.47 4.93
C LEU A 57 -13.33 -5.79 5.69
N PRO A 58 -14.58 -6.12 6.05
CA PRO A 58 -14.88 -7.40 6.67
C PRO A 58 -14.52 -8.54 5.72
N GLY A 59 -14.02 -9.64 6.27
CA GLY A 59 -13.53 -10.80 5.50
C GLY A 59 -12.08 -10.68 5.03
N VAL A 60 -11.41 -9.54 5.24
CA VAL A 60 -10.02 -9.30 4.83
C VAL A 60 -9.07 -9.37 6.02
N VAL A 61 -8.01 -10.17 5.88
CA VAL A 61 -6.93 -10.22 6.87
C VAL A 61 -6.05 -8.98 6.71
N VAL A 62 -5.72 -8.28 7.80
CA VAL A 62 -4.85 -7.10 7.77
C VAL A 62 -3.65 -7.33 8.67
N LEU A 63 -2.46 -7.29 8.08
CA LEU A 63 -1.19 -7.53 8.78
C LEU A 63 -0.26 -6.33 8.68
N VAL A 64 0.43 -6.03 9.78
CA VAL A 64 1.38 -4.93 9.86
C VAL A 64 2.77 -5.43 10.25
N ASP A 65 3.73 -5.25 9.34
CA ASP A 65 5.16 -5.47 9.59
C ASP A 65 6.04 -4.73 8.58
N LYS A 66 7.25 -4.37 8.96
CA LYS A 66 8.26 -3.82 8.04
C LYS A 66 8.69 -4.85 6.98
N ASP A 67 8.72 -6.14 7.34
CA ASP A 67 9.00 -7.24 6.42
C ASP A 67 7.70 -7.84 5.87
N ARG A 68 7.31 -7.41 4.65
CA ARG A 68 6.12 -7.92 3.96
C ARG A 68 6.25 -9.37 3.52
N VAL A 69 7.48 -9.88 3.29
CA VAL A 69 7.68 -11.29 2.97
C VAL A 69 7.29 -12.16 4.17
N LYS A 70 7.69 -11.75 5.38
CA LYS A 70 7.26 -12.40 6.63
C LYS A 70 5.74 -12.37 6.78
N SER A 71 5.11 -11.21 6.58
CA SER A 71 3.66 -11.06 6.64
C SER A 71 2.94 -11.92 5.60
N ALA A 72 3.46 -11.98 4.37
CA ALA A 72 2.91 -12.81 3.30
C ALA A 72 2.92 -14.30 3.68
N ARG A 73 4.06 -14.82 4.14
CA ARG A 73 4.18 -16.20 4.59
C ARG A 73 3.24 -16.50 5.75
N TYR A 74 3.10 -15.56 6.67
CA TYR A 74 2.20 -15.70 7.81
C TYR A 74 0.73 -15.73 7.36
N ALA A 75 0.32 -14.83 6.45
CA ALA A 75 -1.03 -14.80 5.90
C ALA A 75 -1.40 -16.12 5.20
N ILE A 76 -0.49 -16.65 4.38
CA ILE A 76 -0.71 -17.92 3.68
C ILE A 76 -0.80 -19.07 4.68
N LYS A 77 0.17 -19.17 5.61
CA LYS A 77 0.28 -20.31 6.50
C LYS A 77 -0.84 -20.37 7.55
N HIS A 78 -1.18 -19.23 8.16
CA HIS A 78 -2.08 -19.18 9.31
C HIS A 78 -3.54 -18.86 8.95
N PHE A 79 -3.74 -18.15 7.85
CA PHE A 79 -5.07 -17.72 7.43
C PHE A 79 -5.50 -18.34 6.10
N GLY A 80 -4.62 -19.06 5.38
CA GLY A 80 -4.95 -19.67 4.09
C GLY A 80 -5.25 -18.63 2.99
N CYS A 81 -4.63 -17.44 3.08
CA CYS A 81 -4.84 -16.40 2.08
C CYS A 81 -4.20 -16.79 0.75
N ASP A 82 -4.95 -16.63 -0.34
CA ASP A 82 -4.54 -16.92 -1.73
C ASP A 82 -4.36 -15.65 -2.58
N MET A 83 -4.71 -14.47 -2.01
CA MET A 83 -4.47 -13.16 -2.60
C MET A 83 -3.83 -12.23 -1.57
N LEU A 84 -2.75 -11.56 -1.96
CA LEU A 84 -2.02 -10.62 -1.12
C LEU A 84 -2.00 -9.24 -1.77
N ILE A 85 -2.35 -8.20 -1.03
CA ILE A 85 -2.32 -6.81 -1.45
C ILE A 85 -1.27 -6.10 -0.60
N LEU A 86 -0.25 -5.52 -1.23
CA LEU A 86 0.74 -4.69 -0.56
C LEU A 86 0.27 -3.24 -0.56
N ASP A 87 -0.07 -2.76 0.61
CA ASP A 87 -0.34 -1.35 0.84
C ASP A 87 0.99 -0.57 0.81
N ASP A 88 1.04 0.49 -0.03
CA ASP A 88 2.25 1.26 -0.31
C ASP A 88 3.45 0.37 -0.69
N GLY A 89 3.20 -0.57 -1.62
CA GLY A 89 4.13 -1.65 -1.95
C GLY A 89 5.14 -1.36 -3.06
N PHE A 90 5.01 -0.26 -3.83
CA PHE A 90 5.76 -0.04 -5.08
C PHE A 90 7.28 0.00 -4.87
N GLN A 91 7.78 0.55 -3.75
CA GLN A 91 9.19 0.53 -3.39
C GLN A 91 9.68 -0.79 -2.76
N TYR A 92 8.76 -1.70 -2.42
CA TYR A 92 9.13 -2.96 -1.76
C TYR A 92 9.44 -4.07 -2.78
N GLN A 93 10.68 -4.11 -3.26
CA GLN A 93 11.10 -4.99 -4.37
C GLN A 93 11.52 -6.42 -3.96
N ARG A 94 11.42 -6.77 -2.67
CA ARG A 94 11.77 -8.12 -2.18
C ARG A 94 10.75 -9.20 -2.57
N MET A 95 9.53 -8.81 -2.97
CA MET A 95 8.51 -9.72 -3.50
C MET A 95 8.50 -9.62 -5.03
N LYS A 96 8.66 -10.75 -5.69
CA LYS A 96 8.63 -10.87 -7.16
C LYS A 96 7.27 -11.37 -7.63
N HIS A 97 7.06 -11.40 -8.96
CA HIS A 97 5.85 -11.96 -9.61
C HIS A 97 4.55 -11.34 -9.10
N ARG A 98 4.49 -10.02 -9.03
CA ARG A 98 3.32 -9.25 -8.61
C ARG A 98 2.87 -8.29 -9.70
N HIS A 99 1.62 -7.90 -9.63
CA HIS A 99 1.09 -6.77 -10.39
C HIS A 99 1.33 -5.48 -9.61
N GLU A 100 1.91 -4.50 -10.29
CA GLU A 100 2.17 -3.18 -9.72
C GLU A 100 1.10 -2.22 -10.19
N VAL A 101 0.38 -1.66 -9.24
CA VAL A 101 -0.63 -0.62 -9.46
C VAL A 101 -0.09 0.70 -8.93
N VAL A 102 -0.05 1.74 -9.77
CA VAL A 102 0.43 3.06 -9.40
C VAL A 102 -0.68 4.09 -9.59
N LEU A 103 -0.88 4.92 -8.59
CA LEU A 103 -1.77 6.06 -8.66
C LEU A 103 -0.97 7.34 -8.94
N VAL A 104 -1.38 8.09 -9.96
CA VAL A 104 -0.76 9.34 -10.37
C VAL A 104 -1.79 10.46 -10.23
N ASP A 105 -1.50 11.42 -9.37
CA ASP A 105 -2.36 12.59 -9.17
C ASP A 105 -2.30 13.50 -10.41
N HIS A 106 -3.43 13.70 -11.09
CA HIS A 106 -3.51 14.55 -12.27
C HIS A 106 -3.08 15.99 -11.99
N THR A 107 -3.40 16.50 -10.81
CA THR A 107 -3.14 17.90 -10.45
C THR A 107 -1.65 18.17 -10.15
N ASN A 108 -0.89 17.14 -9.76
CA ASN A 108 0.54 17.26 -9.46
C ASN A 108 1.27 15.91 -9.63
N PRO A 109 1.41 15.40 -10.87
CA PRO A 109 1.83 14.03 -11.13
C PRO A 109 3.24 13.70 -10.65
N PHE A 110 4.18 14.63 -10.77
CA PHE A 110 5.60 14.42 -10.45
C PHE A 110 6.20 15.54 -9.58
N GLY A 111 5.39 16.44 -9.06
CA GLY A 111 5.84 17.61 -8.32
C GLY A 111 6.82 18.44 -9.16
N ASN A 112 7.96 18.81 -8.56
CA ASN A 112 9.05 19.51 -9.25
C ASN A 112 10.03 18.56 -9.95
N GLY A 113 9.70 17.28 -10.08
CA GLY A 113 10.53 16.26 -10.74
C GLY A 113 11.76 15.78 -9.93
N HIS A 114 11.92 16.24 -8.70
CA HIS A 114 13.06 15.89 -7.86
C HIS A 114 12.70 14.89 -6.78
N LEU A 115 13.72 14.13 -6.37
CA LEU A 115 13.62 13.21 -5.23
C LEU A 115 13.62 13.98 -3.90
N LEU A 116 13.09 13.34 -2.87
CA LEU A 116 13.24 13.80 -1.48
C LEU A 116 14.73 14.01 -1.15
N PRO A 117 15.08 15.05 -0.38
CA PRO A 117 14.23 16.07 0.24
C PRO A 117 13.93 17.29 -0.66
N ARG A 118 14.53 17.38 -1.87
CA ARG A 118 14.38 18.53 -2.78
C ARG A 118 13.01 18.58 -3.46
N GLY A 119 12.38 17.44 -3.64
CA GLY A 119 11.05 17.29 -4.23
C GLY A 119 10.22 16.27 -3.46
N ILE A 120 9.14 15.80 -4.09
CA ILE A 120 8.18 14.87 -3.48
C ILE A 120 8.39 13.41 -3.89
N LEU A 121 9.22 13.15 -4.89
CA LEU A 121 9.40 11.81 -5.41
C LEU A 121 10.22 10.94 -4.44
N ARG A 122 9.74 9.74 -4.16
CA ARG A 122 10.47 8.72 -3.39
C ARG A 122 11.45 7.93 -4.25
N GLU A 123 11.25 7.93 -5.57
CA GLU A 123 12.11 7.29 -6.56
C GLU A 123 11.99 8.02 -7.92
N PRO A 124 12.95 7.84 -8.84
CA PRO A 124 12.91 8.51 -10.13
C PRO A 124 11.63 8.18 -10.92
N ALA A 125 11.06 9.16 -11.62
CA ALA A 125 9.83 8.99 -12.40
C ALA A 125 9.91 7.84 -13.42
N ARG A 126 11.11 7.59 -14.00
CA ARG A 126 11.35 6.45 -14.92
C ARG A 126 11.01 5.08 -14.31
N ASN A 127 11.00 4.96 -12.98
CA ASN A 127 10.70 3.70 -12.30
C ASN A 127 9.22 3.31 -12.42
N ILE A 128 8.35 4.22 -12.86
CA ILE A 128 6.96 3.90 -13.24
C ILE A 128 6.91 2.85 -14.37
N GLY A 129 8.03 2.65 -15.09
CA GLY A 129 8.19 1.56 -16.07
C GLY A 129 7.96 0.14 -15.53
N ARG A 130 7.95 -0.03 -14.19
CA ARG A 130 7.60 -1.31 -13.55
C ARG A 130 6.08 -1.53 -13.40
N ALA A 131 5.28 -0.47 -13.47
CA ALA A 131 3.84 -0.56 -13.26
C ALA A 131 3.16 -1.39 -14.36
N ASN A 132 2.22 -2.25 -13.96
CA ASN A 132 1.31 -2.94 -14.87
C ASN A 132 0.08 -2.08 -15.14
N PHE A 133 -0.40 -1.39 -14.09
CA PHE A 133 -1.58 -0.52 -14.15
C PHE A 133 -1.25 0.85 -13.58
N ILE A 134 -1.68 1.89 -14.27
CA ILE A 134 -1.55 3.29 -13.84
C ILE A 134 -2.93 3.91 -13.80
N PHE A 135 -3.34 4.38 -12.62
CA PHE A 135 -4.57 5.13 -12.46
C PHE A 135 -4.26 6.62 -12.33
N ILE A 136 -4.71 7.42 -13.28
CA ILE A 136 -4.67 8.87 -13.19
C ILE A 136 -5.84 9.29 -12.30
N THR A 137 -5.54 9.71 -11.08
CA THR A 137 -6.54 10.13 -10.09
C THR A 137 -6.83 11.61 -10.19
N LYS A 138 -7.96 12.06 -9.65
CA LYS A 138 -8.43 13.45 -9.71
C LYS A 138 -8.50 14.01 -11.13
N SER A 139 -8.72 13.16 -12.12
CA SER A 139 -8.87 13.59 -13.50
C SER A 139 -10.20 14.33 -13.69
N ASP A 140 -10.14 15.39 -14.47
CA ASP A 140 -11.33 16.13 -14.97
C ASP A 140 -11.81 15.63 -16.34
N GLY A 141 -11.13 14.63 -16.91
CA GLY A 141 -11.38 14.07 -18.24
C GLY A 141 -10.43 14.62 -19.32
N HIS A 142 -9.50 15.51 -18.97
CA HIS A 142 -8.55 16.14 -19.89
C HIS A 142 -7.09 15.78 -19.58
N SER A 143 -6.80 14.49 -19.48
CA SER A 143 -5.47 13.98 -19.08
C SER A 143 -4.57 13.60 -20.25
N ASP A 144 -4.85 14.03 -21.49
CA ASP A 144 -4.11 13.58 -22.68
C ASP A 144 -2.61 13.89 -22.64
N ALA A 145 -2.23 15.07 -22.15
CA ALA A 145 -0.82 15.43 -22.01
C ALA A 145 -0.10 14.52 -21.02
N LEU A 146 -0.70 14.30 -19.85
CA LEU A 146 -0.16 13.41 -18.83
C LEU A 146 -0.14 11.96 -19.33
N ARG A 147 -1.16 11.51 -20.02
CA ARG A 147 -1.23 10.18 -20.63
C ARG A 147 -0.09 9.95 -21.62
N ARG A 148 0.20 10.93 -22.49
CA ARG A 148 1.36 10.86 -23.40
C ARG A 148 2.69 10.76 -22.65
N GLN A 149 2.86 11.56 -21.59
CA GLN A 149 4.05 11.52 -20.75
C GLN A 149 4.23 10.16 -20.06
N LEU A 150 3.15 9.61 -19.50
CA LEU A 150 3.16 8.28 -18.88
C LEU A 150 3.45 7.17 -19.89
N ARG A 151 2.90 7.27 -21.11
CA ARG A 151 3.19 6.33 -22.21
C ARG A 151 4.65 6.37 -22.64
N ALA A 152 5.28 7.55 -22.65
CA ALA A 152 6.72 7.67 -22.95
C ALA A 152 7.60 7.00 -21.87
N LEU A 153 7.16 7.04 -20.59
CA LEU A 153 7.86 6.40 -19.48
C LEU A 153 7.55 4.90 -19.36
N ASN A 154 6.33 4.50 -19.71
CA ASN A 154 5.88 3.10 -19.66
C ASN A 154 4.88 2.79 -20.79
N PRO A 155 5.37 2.30 -21.94
CA PRO A 155 4.52 1.99 -23.09
C PRO A 155 3.61 0.77 -22.87
N ARG A 156 3.91 -0.09 -21.88
CA ARG A 156 3.21 -1.36 -21.64
C ARG A 156 2.10 -1.29 -20.59
N ALA A 157 2.13 -0.31 -19.70
CA ALA A 157 1.13 -0.21 -18.65
C ALA A 157 -0.27 0.05 -19.20
N GLU A 158 -1.27 -0.53 -18.59
CA GLU A 158 -2.65 -0.10 -18.78
C GLU A 158 -2.89 1.21 -18.02
N ILE A 159 -3.40 2.24 -18.71
CA ILE A 159 -3.61 3.57 -18.14
C ILE A 159 -5.10 3.88 -18.12
N THR A 160 -5.65 4.08 -16.92
CA THR A 160 -7.06 4.40 -16.70
C THR A 160 -7.19 5.70 -15.93
N GLU A 161 -8.14 6.55 -16.34
CA GLU A 161 -8.50 7.76 -15.60
C GLU A 161 -9.59 7.47 -14.60
N CYS A 162 -9.47 8.03 -13.40
CA CYS A 162 -10.50 7.91 -12.39
C CYS A 162 -10.73 9.23 -11.64
N ARG A 163 -11.96 9.37 -11.14
CA ARG A 163 -12.44 10.54 -10.42
C ARG A 163 -13.00 10.10 -9.07
N HIS A 164 -12.66 10.83 -8.04
CA HIS A 164 -13.35 10.70 -6.76
C HIS A 164 -14.69 11.42 -6.82
N ARG A 165 -15.76 10.70 -6.53
CA ARG A 165 -17.10 11.27 -6.41
C ARG A 165 -17.72 10.83 -5.09
N SER A 166 -18.06 11.80 -4.24
CA SER A 166 -18.83 11.50 -3.02
C SER A 166 -20.24 11.10 -3.42
N CYS A 167 -20.67 9.91 -3.00
CA CYS A 167 -22.00 9.39 -3.31
C CYS A 167 -23.01 9.75 -2.22
N PHE A 168 -22.59 9.71 -0.93
CA PHE A 168 -23.41 10.08 0.21
C PHE A 168 -22.52 10.37 1.42
N PHE A 169 -23.06 11.09 2.39
CA PHE A 169 -22.49 11.27 3.72
C PHE A 169 -23.33 10.45 4.70
N LYS A 170 -22.67 9.72 5.60
CA LYS A 170 -23.32 9.01 6.70
C LYS A 170 -22.87 9.66 8.00
N GLU A 171 -23.82 10.05 8.84
CA GLU A 171 -23.51 10.44 10.23
C GLU A 171 -22.90 9.25 10.98
N VAL A 172 -21.91 9.54 11.82
CA VAL A 172 -21.16 8.54 12.60
C VAL A 172 -21.70 8.48 14.00
#